data_94589d9fa9a0a7c24177fbbe98f4e7fd
#
_entry.id   94589d9fa9a0a7c24177fbbe98f4e7fd
#
_cell.length_a   1.000
_cell.length_b   1.000
_cell.length_c   1.000
_cell.angle_alpha   90.00
_cell.angle_beta   90.00
_cell.angle_gamma   90.00
#
_symmetry.space_group_name_H-M   'P 1'
#
loop_
_entity.id
_entity.type
_entity.pdbx_description
1 polymer ?
#
loop_
_entity_poly.entity_id
_entity_poly.type
_entity_poly.pdbx_seq_one_letter_code
_entity_poly.pdbx_strand_id
1 'polypeptide(L)'
;MRAFASLLASLLLTPSRNGKLVLLQDYFKATPDPERGWALASVAGNLDLGAAKPALLRALVAERVDAELFALSYDYVGDLAETIALIWPPRLGANRAPTLSEVVEALRGAKRTEIGAKLAAFLDALDADGRYALLKLVTGGLRIGAGARLVKQALADGYGQPVAEIEEIWHGLTPPYLDLFAWLEGAAPRPQAGSDAPFRPVMLAHPLDEDDIARLDAAAYAAEWKWDGIRVQAAQAGGVRRLYSRAGEDLSAAFPELIEALTFEGAIDGELLVRSADGAVAPFNDLQQRLNRKTVDRKLIERHWAFIRAYDVLFDGDEDVRAAPFRARRDRLERLIAAAASPRIDLSPLVEAASWEELRAARSAAPAAGVEGLMLKRWDSAYEAGRPKGQWWKWKRDPYTVDCVLMYAQRGHGKRSSYYSDFTFGVWRGEELVPVGKAYFGFTDEELVLLDKFVRDHGGERFGPVRVVAASRDFGLVLEIAFEGLARSTRHRSGLAMRFPRIARIRWDKPAAEADVIETLERLLPARVGAG
;
A
#
# COMPACT_ATOMS: atom_id res chain seq x y z
N MET A 1 -18.54 -2.68 -21.01
CA MET A 1 -17.13 -2.21 -21.10
C MET A 1 -16.97 -0.76 -21.45
N ARG A 2 -17.66 -0.18 -22.46
CA ARG A 2 -17.42 1.24 -22.87
C ARG A 2 -17.55 2.25 -21.75
N ALA A 3 -18.65 2.25 -21.00
CA ALA A 3 -18.85 3.19 -19.89
C ALA A 3 -17.74 3.05 -18.83
N PHE A 4 -17.32 1.83 -18.52
CA PHE A 4 -16.22 1.57 -17.58
C PHE A 4 -14.86 2.07 -18.13
N ALA A 5 -14.56 1.84 -19.40
CA ALA A 5 -13.35 2.34 -20.04
C ALA A 5 -13.31 3.90 -20.03
N SER A 6 -14.44 4.54 -20.34
CA SER A 6 -14.57 6.01 -20.26
C SER A 6 -14.36 6.53 -18.82
N LEU A 7 -14.89 5.83 -17.80
CA LEU A 7 -14.62 6.17 -16.40
C LEU A 7 -13.13 6.09 -16.08
N LEU A 8 -12.45 4.99 -16.48
CA LEU A 8 -11.02 4.82 -16.21
C LEU A 8 -10.18 5.90 -16.86
N ALA A 9 -10.46 6.21 -18.13
CA ALA A 9 -9.78 7.28 -18.87
C ALA A 9 -9.98 8.64 -18.17
N SER A 10 -11.20 8.97 -17.78
CA SER A 10 -11.52 10.22 -17.07
C SER A 10 -10.83 10.32 -15.71
N LEU A 11 -10.78 9.22 -14.94
CA LEU A 11 -10.09 9.17 -13.64
C LEU A 11 -8.57 9.36 -13.79
N LEU A 12 -7.96 8.81 -14.85
CA LEU A 12 -6.53 8.98 -15.13
C LEU A 12 -6.19 10.45 -15.47
N LEU A 13 -7.05 11.11 -16.25
CA LEU A 13 -6.84 12.48 -16.69
C LEU A 13 -7.18 13.52 -15.60
N THR A 14 -7.96 13.14 -14.59
CA THR A 14 -8.40 14.04 -13.51
C THR A 14 -7.43 14.02 -12.33
N PRO A 15 -6.67 15.10 -12.05
CA PRO A 15 -5.73 15.15 -10.93
C PRO A 15 -6.43 15.40 -9.59
N SER A 16 -7.51 16.16 -9.61
CA SER A 16 -8.23 16.63 -8.43
C SER A 16 -8.97 15.48 -7.75
N ARG A 17 -8.81 15.35 -6.42
CA ARG A 17 -9.57 14.39 -5.62
C ARG A 17 -11.07 14.62 -5.75
N ASN A 18 -11.51 15.87 -5.66
CA ASN A 18 -12.94 16.21 -5.75
C ASN A 18 -13.50 15.94 -7.16
N GLY A 19 -12.72 16.22 -8.21
CA GLY A 19 -13.11 15.84 -9.57
C GLY A 19 -13.30 14.34 -9.74
N LYS A 20 -12.43 13.52 -9.13
CA LYS A 20 -12.61 12.06 -9.15
C LYS A 20 -13.84 11.59 -8.37
N LEU A 21 -14.19 12.26 -7.26
CA LEU A 21 -15.42 11.95 -6.52
C LEU A 21 -16.65 12.18 -7.40
N VAL A 22 -16.72 13.30 -8.10
CA VAL A 22 -17.84 13.61 -9.01
C VAL A 22 -17.96 12.56 -10.12
N LEU A 23 -16.85 12.22 -10.78
CA LEU A 23 -16.84 11.19 -11.84
C LEU A 23 -17.36 9.83 -11.34
N LEU A 24 -16.97 9.42 -10.14
CA LEU A 24 -17.43 8.16 -9.53
C LEU A 24 -18.92 8.23 -9.16
N GLN A 25 -19.38 9.34 -8.58
CA GLN A 25 -20.79 9.55 -8.24
C GLN A 25 -21.69 9.49 -9.48
N ASP A 26 -21.32 10.23 -10.53
CA ASP A 26 -22.07 10.27 -11.80
C ASP A 26 -22.13 8.88 -12.42
N TYR A 27 -21.01 8.16 -12.44
CA TYR A 27 -20.96 6.80 -12.97
C TYR A 27 -21.87 5.84 -12.22
N PHE A 28 -21.81 5.81 -10.87
CA PHE A 28 -22.65 4.91 -10.08
C PHE A 28 -24.13 5.22 -10.14
N LYS A 29 -24.49 6.48 -10.35
CA LYS A 29 -25.90 6.89 -10.55
C LYS A 29 -26.42 6.56 -11.96
N ALA A 30 -25.58 6.71 -12.96
CA ALA A 30 -25.98 6.54 -14.37
C ALA A 30 -25.90 5.09 -14.86
N THR A 31 -25.08 4.25 -14.22
CA THR A 31 -24.84 2.88 -14.68
C THR A 31 -25.74 1.90 -13.91
N PRO A 32 -26.52 1.03 -14.62
CA PRO A 32 -27.39 0.06 -13.97
C PRO A 32 -26.61 -1.10 -13.35
N ASP A 33 -27.28 -1.84 -12.46
CA ASP A 33 -26.81 -3.13 -11.96
C ASP A 33 -26.85 -4.19 -13.08
N PRO A 34 -25.93 -5.16 -13.06
CA PRO A 34 -24.81 -5.34 -12.15
C PRO A 34 -23.52 -4.59 -12.60
N GLU A 35 -23.56 -3.83 -13.69
CA GLU A 35 -22.40 -3.15 -14.29
C GLU A 35 -21.70 -2.20 -13.31
N ARG A 36 -22.45 -1.36 -12.57
CA ARG A 36 -21.88 -0.44 -11.58
C ARG A 36 -21.22 -1.20 -10.42
N GLY A 37 -21.79 -2.33 -10.04
CA GLY A 37 -21.26 -3.17 -8.97
C GLY A 37 -19.91 -3.83 -9.32
N TRP A 38 -19.76 -4.29 -10.56
CA TRP A 38 -18.47 -4.81 -11.05
C TRP A 38 -17.42 -3.72 -11.22
N ALA A 39 -17.84 -2.53 -11.66
CA ALA A 39 -16.94 -1.37 -11.72
C ALA A 39 -16.48 -0.97 -10.31
N LEU A 40 -17.40 -0.94 -9.35
CA LEU A 40 -17.11 -0.70 -7.94
C LEU A 40 -16.07 -1.70 -7.41
N ALA A 41 -16.28 -3.01 -7.64
CA ALA A 41 -15.36 -4.06 -7.25
C ALA A 41 -13.95 -3.86 -7.85
N SER A 42 -13.91 -3.48 -9.11
CA SER A 42 -12.65 -3.23 -9.83
C SER A 42 -11.86 -2.07 -9.25
N VAL A 43 -12.51 -0.91 -9.08
CA VAL A 43 -11.87 0.31 -8.56
C VAL A 43 -11.50 0.17 -7.08
N ALA A 44 -12.32 -0.55 -6.30
CA ALA A 44 -12.04 -0.83 -4.89
C ALA A 44 -10.92 -1.87 -4.68
N GLY A 45 -10.49 -2.58 -5.74
CA GLY A 45 -9.49 -3.65 -5.65
C GLY A 45 -10.04 -5.00 -5.15
N ASN A 46 -11.37 -5.17 -5.15
CA ASN A 46 -12.05 -6.37 -4.67
C ASN A 46 -12.42 -7.36 -5.80
N LEU A 47 -11.96 -7.12 -7.01
CA LEU A 47 -12.18 -7.99 -8.15
C LEU A 47 -10.90 -8.78 -8.48
N ASP A 48 -10.90 -10.08 -8.17
CA ASP A 48 -9.88 -11.02 -8.62
C ASP A 48 -10.39 -11.81 -9.82
N LEU A 49 -9.78 -11.62 -10.98
CA LEU A 49 -10.08 -12.33 -12.22
C LEU A 49 -9.11 -13.47 -12.52
N GLY A 50 -8.29 -13.89 -11.54
CA GLY A 50 -7.31 -14.97 -11.75
C GLY A 50 -6.19 -14.59 -12.72
N ALA A 51 -5.83 -13.34 -12.71
CA ALA A 51 -4.73 -12.61 -13.36
C ALA A 51 -4.11 -13.25 -14.60
N ALA A 52 -4.32 -12.66 -15.75
CA ALA A 52 -3.49 -12.90 -16.93
C ALA A 52 -2.06 -12.42 -16.67
N LYS A 53 -1.10 -13.35 -16.68
CA LYS A 53 0.31 -13.00 -16.51
C LYS A 53 0.81 -12.20 -17.72
N PRO A 54 1.74 -11.25 -17.56
CA PRO A 54 2.34 -10.51 -18.67
C PRO A 54 2.89 -11.40 -19.81
N ALA A 55 3.38 -12.59 -19.49
CA ALA A 55 3.85 -13.55 -20.47
C ALA A 55 2.74 -14.05 -21.42
N LEU A 56 1.52 -14.28 -20.88
CA LEU A 56 0.37 -14.66 -21.71
C LEU A 56 -0.01 -13.56 -22.68
N LEU A 57 -0.05 -12.30 -22.21
CA LEU A 57 -0.37 -11.15 -23.06
C LEU A 57 0.65 -10.95 -24.17
N ARG A 58 1.94 -11.11 -23.87
CA ARG A 58 3.02 -11.06 -24.88
C ARG A 58 2.88 -12.18 -25.92
N ALA A 59 2.53 -13.40 -25.48
CA ALA A 59 2.28 -14.52 -26.41
C ALA A 59 1.11 -14.23 -27.35
N LEU A 60 -0.01 -13.70 -26.83
CA LEU A 60 -1.17 -13.35 -27.65
C LEU A 60 -0.86 -12.25 -28.70
N VAL A 61 -0.03 -11.28 -28.35
CA VAL A 61 0.39 -10.24 -29.29
C VAL A 61 1.32 -10.81 -30.35
N ALA A 62 2.27 -11.65 -29.97
CA ALA A 62 3.22 -12.25 -30.90
C ALA A 62 2.56 -13.12 -31.99
N GLU A 63 1.35 -13.63 -31.74
CA GLU A 63 0.56 -14.34 -32.75
C GLU A 63 -0.06 -13.43 -33.82
N ARG A 64 -0.10 -12.11 -33.60
CA ARG A 64 -0.90 -11.16 -34.40
C ARG A 64 -0.17 -9.92 -34.87
N VAL A 65 0.93 -9.58 -34.24
CA VAL A 65 1.70 -8.35 -34.49
C VAL A 65 3.14 -8.75 -34.71
N ASP A 66 3.78 -8.08 -35.65
CA ASP A 66 5.21 -8.24 -35.89
C ASP A 66 6.02 -7.99 -34.61
N ALA A 67 7.02 -8.85 -34.36
CA ALA A 67 7.78 -8.81 -33.11
C ALA A 67 8.63 -7.56 -32.95
N GLU A 68 9.18 -7.02 -34.06
CA GLU A 68 9.98 -5.81 -34.06
C GLU A 68 9.10 -4.59 -33.82
N LEU A 69 7.95 -4.51 -34.52
CA LEU A 69 6.95 -3.47 -34.30
C LEU A 69 6.47 -3.46 -32.84
N PHE A 70 6.19 -4.64 -32.26
CA PHE A 70 5.79 -4.71 -30.86
C PHE A 70 6.90 -4.23 -29.92
N ALA A 71 8.16 -4.64 -30.15
CA ALA A 71 9.28 -4.26 -29.32
C ALA A 71 9.51 -2.74 -29.35
N LEU A 72 9.52 -2.12 -30.53
CA LEU A 72 9.68 -0.68 -30.73
C LEU A 72 8.51 0.10 -30.10
N SER A 73 7.27 -0.35 -30.30
CA SER A 73 6.08 0.27 -29.72
C SER A 73 6.11 0.19 -28.19
N TYR A 74 6.49 -0.95 -27.61
CA TYR A 74 6.60 -1.13 -26.16
C TYR A 74 7.71 -0.27 -25.57
N ASP A 75 8.86 -0.14 -26.26
CA ASP A 75 9.95 0.73 -25.81
C ASP A 75 9.55 2.22 -25.83
N TYR A 76 8.72 2.60 -26.80
CA TYR A 76 8.19 3.96 -26.89
C TYR A 76 7.14 4.29 -25.83
N VAL A 77 6.13 3.42 -25.68
CA VAL A 77 4.97 3.61 -24.77
C VAL A 77 5.33 3.31 -23.31
N GLY A 78 6.12 2.25 -23.06
CA GLY A 78 6.56 1.85 -21.72
C GLY A 78 5.53 1.14 -20.85
N ASP A 79 4.27 1.00 -21.31
CA ASP A 79 3.20 0.26 -20.62
C ASP A 79 2.64 -0.85 -21.52
N LEU A 80 2.68 -2.08 -21.01
CA LEU A 80 2.29 -3.26 -21.79
C LEU A 80 0.81 -3.23 -22.21
N ALA A 81 -0.08 -2.82 -21.31
CA ALA A 81 -1.51 -2.78 -21.59
C ALA A 81 -1.85 -1.70 -22.63
N GLU A 82 -1.24 -0.52 -22.49
CA GLU A 82 -1.43 0.58 -23.43
C GLU A 82 -0.86 0.23 -24.81
N THR A 83 0.36 -0.32 -24.86
CA THR A 83 0.96 -0.78 -26.12
C THR A 83 0.05 -1.77 -26.84
N ILE A 84 -0.40 -2.82 -26.16
CA ILE A 84 -1.28 -3.83 -26.76
C ILE A 84 -2.60 -3.21 -27.22
N ALA A 85 -3.21 -2.37 -26.42
CA ALA A 85 -4.48 -1.72 -26.74
C ALA A 85 -4.41 -0.92 -28.06
N LEU A 86 -3.29 -0.23 -28.28
CA LEU A 86 -3.07 0.62 -29.46
C LEU A 86 -2.72 -0.19 -30.73
N ILE A 87 -1.87 -1.23 -30.58
CA ILE A 87 -1.36 -1.97 -31.76
C ILE A 87 -2.17 -3.22 -32.12
N TRP A 88 -3.13 -3.63 -31.27
CA TRP A 88 -3.95 -4.82 -31.55
C TRP A 88 -4.72 -4.64 -32.85
N PRO A 89 -4.51 -5.52 -33.84
CA PRO A 89 -5.10 -5.32 -35.16
C PRO A 89 -6.62 -5.46 -35.10
N PRO A 90 -7.36 -4.62 -35.84
CA PRO A 90 -8.81 -4.74 -35.96
C PRO A 90 -9.17 -6.03 -36.68
N ARG A 91 -10.21 -6.71 -36.21
CA ARG A 91 -10.74 -7.90 -36.86
C ARG A 91 -12.10 -7.59 -37.47
N LEU A 92 -12.22 -7.77 -38.75
CA LEU A 92 -13.49 -7.60 -39.47
C LEU A 92 -14.49 -8.68 -39.02
N GLY A 93 -15.73 -8.29 -38.78
CA GLY A 93 -16.78 -9.19 -38.31
C GLY A 93 -16.76 -9.52 -36.82
N ALA A 94 -16.00 -8.75 -36.01
CA ALA A 94 -16.08 -8.84 -34.59
C ALA A 94 -17.49 -8.48 -34.09
N ASN A 95 -17.98 -9.26 -33.12
CA ASN A 95 -19.30 -9.05 -32.51
C ASN A 95 -19.37 -7.71 -31.77
N ARG A 96 -20.55 -7.38 -31.23
CA ARG A 96 -20.71 -6.21 -30.35
C ARG A 96 -19.70 -6.20 -29.21
N ALA A 97 -19.36 -5.02 -28.75
CA ALA A 97 -18.53 -4.88 -27.57
C ALA A 97 -19.20 -5.54 -26.35
N PRO A 98 -18.47 -6.37 -25.58
CA PRO A 98 -19.02 -7.01 -24.39
C PRO A 98 -19.34 -5.99 -23.31
N THR A 99 -20.25 -6.34 -22.39
CA THR A 99 -20.48 -5.62 -21.15
C THR A 99 -19.35 -5.93 -20.14
N LEU A 100 -19.25 -5.17 -19.06
CA LEU A 100 -18.28 -5.48 -17.99
C LEU A 100 -18.65 -6.80 -17.29
N SER A 101 -19.93 -7.03 -17.06
CA SER A 101 -20.46 -8.28 -16.48
C SER A 101 -20.08 -9.50 -17.31
N GLU A 102 -20.30 -9.46 -18.63
CA GLU A 102 -19.94 -10.56 -19.53
C GLU A 102 -18.43 -10.88 -19.47
N VAL A 103 -17.59 -9.86 -19.40
CA VAL A 103 -16.13 -10.03 -19.26
C VAL A 103 -15.79 -10.67 -17.92
N VAL A 104 -16.34 -10.15 -16.82
CA VAL A 104 -16.06 -10.65 -15.48
C VAL A 104 -16.52 -12.10 -15.31
N GLU A 105 -17.75 -12.41 -15.68
CA GLU A 105 -18.33 -13.75 -15.57
C GLU A 105 -17.58 -14.77 -16.43
N ALA A 106 -17.26 -14.41 -17.68
CA ALA A 106 -16.50 -15.27 -18.58
C ALA A 106 -15.09 -15.59 -18.07
N LEU A 107 -14.42 -14.63 -17.45
CA LEU A 107 -13.04 -14.82 -16.95
C LEU A 107 -13.01 -15.48 -15.57
N ARG A 108 -13.95 -15.21 -14.68
CA ARG A 108 -14.05 -15.87 -13.38
C ARG A 108 -14.33 -17.39 -13.51
N GLY A 109 -15.16 -17.77 -14.48
CA GLY A 109 -15.49 -19.18 -14.77
C GLY A 109 -14.48 -19.91 -15.67
N ALA A 110 -13.44 -19.23 -16.19
CA ALA A 110 -12.54 -19.79 -17.17
C ALA A 110 -11.45 -20.68 -16.55
N LYS A 111 -11.19 -21.83 -17.18
CA LYS A 111 -9.98 -22.59 -16.93
C LYS A 111 -8.76 -21.84 -17.44
N ARG A 112 -7.60 -22.05 -16.82
CA ARG A 112 -6.35 -21.36 -17.18
C ARG A 112 -5.99 -21.50 -18.66
N THR A 113 -6.32 -22.63 -19.28
CA THR A 113 -6.10 -22.90 -20.72
C THR A 113 -7.03 -22.12 -21.64
N GLU A 114 -8.17 -21.63 -21.15
CA GLU A 114 -9.20 -20.92 -21.93
C GLU A 114 -9.02 -19.40 -21.88
N ILE A 115 -8.30 -18.88 -20.87
CA ILE A 115 -8.16 -17.43 -20.62
C ILE A 115 -7.60 -16.72 -21.86
N GLY A 116 -6.57 -17.28 -22.51
CA GLY A 116 -5.95 -16.67 -23.68
C GLY A 116 -6.93 -16.48 -24.84
N ALA A 117 -7.69 -17.51 -25.18
CA ALA A 117 -8.68 -17.45 -26.26
C ALA A 117 -9.82 -16.46 -25.96
N LYS A 118 -10.31 -16.46 -24.72
CA LYS A 118 -11.35 -15.50 -24.27
C LYS A 118 -10.85 -14.05 -24.32
N LEU A 119 -9.62 -13.80 -23.84
CA LEU A 119 -9.01 -12.47 -23.92
C LEU A 119 -8.84 -12.00 -25.37
N ALA A 120 -8.34 -12.85 -26.26
CA ALA A 120 -8.20 -12.52 -27.67
C ALA A 120 -9.55 -12.15 -28.29
N ALA A 121 -10.61 -12.90 -28.00
CA ALA A 121 -11.96 -12.62 -28.49
C ALA A 121 -12.50 -11.27 -27.98
N PHE A 122 -12.28 -10.94 -26.70
CA PHE A 122 -12.67 -9.65 -26.15
C PHE A 122 -11.83 -8.49 -26.73
N LEU A 123 -10.53 -8.67 -26.93
CA LEU A 123 -9.66 -7.67 -27.55
C LEU A 123 -10.09 -7.41 -29.02
N ASP A 124 -10.53 -8.42 -29.74
CA ASP A 124 -11.07 -8.28 -31.10
C ASP A 124 -12.37 -7.45 -31.14
N ALA A 125 -13.21 -7.57 -30.10
CA ALA A 125 -14.50 -6.91 -30.02
C ALA A 125 -14.48 -5.49 -29.44
N LEU A 126 -13.35 -5.06 -28.85
CA LEU A 126 -13.20 -3.79 -28.16
C LEU A 126 -12.40 -2.77 -28.98
N ASP A 127 -12.70 -1.49 -28.80
CA ASP A 127 -11.88 -0.37 -29.24
C ASP A 127 -10.62 -0.21 -28.34
N ALA A 128 -9.75 0.73 -28.63
CA ALA A 128 -8.49 0.92 -27.92
C ALA A 128 -8.72 1.20 -26.42
N ASP A 129 -9.68 2.03 -26.06
CA ASP A 129 -9.99 2.35 -24.67
C ASP A 129 -10.55 1.12 -23.91
N GLY A 130 -11.44 0.38 -24.55
CA GLY A 130 -11.99 -0.85 -24.03
C GLY A 130 -10.93 -1.95 -23.85
N ARG A 131 -10.00 -2.08 -24.80
CA ARG A 131 -8.84 -2.99 -24.68
C ARG A 131 -7.93 -2.60 -23.53
N TYR A 132 -7.61 -1.32 -23.40
CA TYR A 132 -6.82 -0.81 -22.28
C TYR A 132 -7.48 -1.14 -20.95
N ALA A 133 -8.78 -0.83 -20.79
CA ALA A 133 -9.53 -1.13 -19.58
C ALA A 133 -9.55 -2.63 -19.27
N LEU A 134 -9.78 -3.49 -20.25
CA LEU A 134 -9.73 -4.94 -20.11
C LEU A 134 -8.35 -5.42 -19.62
N LEU A 135 -7.28 -4.96 -20.28
CA LEU A 135 -5.91 -5.37 -19.95
C LEU A 135 -5.48 -4.93 -18.55
N LYS A 136 -5.85 -3.72 -18.15
CA LYS A 136 -5.63 -3.24 -16.78
C LYS A 136 -6.43 -4.03 -15.75
N LEU A 137 -7.65 -4.41 -16.07
CA LEU A 137 -8.50 -5.22 -15.21
C LEU A 137 -7.90 -6.62 -14.95
N VAL A 138 -7.44 -7.31 -16.01
CA VAL A 138 -6.91 -8.68 -15.89
C VAL A 138 -5.47 -8.74 -15.36
N THR A 139 -4.72 -7.65 -15.43
CA THR A 139 -3.35 -7.57 -14.87
C THR A 139 -3.33 -7.03 -13.44
N GLY A 140 -4.47 -6.59 -12.89
CA GLY A 140 -4.55 -6.00 -11.54
C GLY A 140 -3.90 -4.61 -11.43
N GLY A 141 -3.65 -3.93 -12.55
CA GLY A 141 -2.85 -2.71 -12.62
C GLY A 141 -3.64 -1.42 -12.85
N LEU A 142 -4.84 -1.24 -12.29
CA LEU A 142 -5.70 -0.08 -12.58
C LEU A 142 -5.04 1.28 -12.33
N ARG A 143 -4.22 1.44 -11.30
CA ARG A 143 -3.40 2.65 -10.97
C ARG A 143 -4.02 4.01 -11.37
N ILE A 144 -5.33 4.14 -11.21
CA ILE A 144 -6.14 5.31 -11.63
C ILE A 144 -6.16 6.44 -10.57
N GLY A 145 -5.37 6.31 -9.50
CA GLY A 145 -5.39 7.25 -8.38
C GLY A 145 -6.74 7.31 -7.66
N ALA A 146 -7.54 6.26 -7.77
CA ALA A 146 -8.75 5.99 -6.99
C ALA A 146 -8.63 4.59 -6.39
N GLY A 147 -9.18 4.40 -5.20
CA GLY A 147 -9.19 3.12 -4.49
C GLY A 147 -10.36 3.05 -3.53
N ALA A 148 -10.47 1.97 -2.75
CA ALA A 148 -11.62 1.66 -1.91
C ALA A 148 -12.11 2.85 -1.07
N ARG A 149 -11.20 3.61 -0.44
CA ARG A 149 -11.59 4.77 0.38
C ARG A 149 -12.27 5.88 -0.43
N LEU A 150 -11.74 6.19 -1.63
CA LEU A 150 -12.32 7.24 -2.47
C LEU A 150 -13.68 6.82 -3.00
N VAL A 151 -13.81 5.55 -3.35
CA VAL A 151 -15.07 4.98 -3.83
C VAL A 151 -16.14 4.99 -2.74
N LYS A 152 -15.82 4.57 -1.51
CA LYS A 152 -16.75 4.63 -0.38
C LYS A 152 -17.20 6.06 -0.10
N GLN A 153 -16.27 7.04 -0.17
CA GLN A 153 -16.63 8.45 -0.04
C GLN A 153 -17.53 8.92 -1.19
N ALA A 154 -17.28 8.49 -2.43
CA ALA A 154 -18.14 8.83 -3.56
C ALA A 154 -19.56 8.28 -3.40
N LEU A 155 -19.70 7.05 -2.90
CA LEU A 155 -21.01 6.45 -2.57
C LEU A 155 -21.70 7.23 -1.45
N ALA A 156 -20.99 7.53 -0.37
CA ALA A 156 -21.51 8.30 0.76
C ALA A 156 -22.06 9.67 0.31
N ASP A 157 -21.24 10.44 -0.38
CA ASP A 157 -21.58 11.77 -0.87
C ASP A 157 -22.70 11.72 -1.94
N GLY A 158 -22.65 10.69 -2.82
CA GLY A 158 -23.59 10.54 -3.92
C GLY A 158 -25.00 10.14 -3.50
N TYR A 159 -25.12 9.39 -2.40
CA TYR A 159 -26.40 8.86 -1.90
C TYR A 159 -26.81 9.45 -0.54
N GLY A 160 -26.03 10.40 -0.01
CA GLY A 160 -26.36 11.09 1.25
C GLY A 160 -26.25 10.22 2.50
N GLN A 161 -25.39 9.19 2.47
CA GLN A 161 -25.17 8.31 3.61
C GLN A 161 -23.86 8.66 4.33
N PRO A 162 -23.77 8.49 5.66
CA PRO A 162 -22.50 8.59 6.36
C PRO A 162 -21.50 7.56 5.85
N VAL A 163 -20.27 7.97 5.51
CA VAL A 163 -19.23 7.04 5.02
C VAL A 163 -18.91 5.94 6.02
N ALA A 164 -19.03 6.23 7.33
CA ALA A 164 -18.80 5.26 8.40
C ALA A 164 -19.77 4.07 8.31
N GLU A 165 -21.02 4.29 7.95
CA GLU A 165 -22.01 3.21 7.79
C GLU A 165 -21.70 2.30 6.60
N ILE A 166 -21.21 2.89 5.49
CA ILE A 166 -20.75 2.10 4.34
C ILE A 166 -19.50 1.30 4.73
N GLU A 167 -18.59 1.89 5.48
CA GLU A 167 -17.36 1.22 5.92
C GLU A 167 -17.64 0.06 6.86
N GLU A 168 -18.61 0.17 7.75
CA GLU A 168 -18.98 -0.90 8.68
C GLU A 168 -19.53 -2.16 7.99
N ILE A 169 -20.36 -1.99 6.95
CA ILE A 169 -20.93 -3.14 6.23
C ILE A 169 -20.01 -3.68 5.13
N TRP A 170 -18.97 -2.91 4.73
CA TRP A 170 -18.15 -3.19 3.55
C TRP A 170 -17.60 -4.60 3.48
N HIS A 171 -17.16 -5.14 4.61
CA HIS A 171 -16.52 -6.45 4.70
C HIS A 171 -17.50 -7.63 4.59
N GLY A 172 -18.78 -7.39 4.82
CA GLY A 172 -19.84 -8.36 4.61
C GLY A 172 -20.42 -8.36 3.19
N LEU A 173 -20.02 -7.40 2.37
CA LEU A 173 -20.56 -7.25 1.03
C LEU A 173 -19.73 -8.04 0.00
N THR A 174 -20.43 -8.62 -0.97
CA THR A 174 -19.81 -9.35 -2.09
C THR A 174 -20.17 -8.72 -3.43
N PRO A 175 -19.20 -8.64 -4.38
CA PRO A 175 -19.50 -8.21 -5.73
C PRO A 175 -20.55 -9.10 -6.42
N PRO A 176 -21.49 -8.51 -7.16
CA PRO A 176 -21.54 -7.12 -7.64
C PRO A 176 -22.26 -6.11 -6.76
N TYR A 177 -22.33 -6.30 -5.44
CA TYR A 177 -22.84 -5.33 -4.46
C TYR A 177 -24.30 -4.89 -4.65
N LEU A 178 -25.18 -5.78 -5.11
CA LEU A 178 -26.60 -5.47 -5.38
C LEU A 178 -27.31 -4.94 -4.14
N ASP A 179 -27.09 -5.59 -2.98
CA ASP A 179 -27.72 -5.20 -1.70
C ASP A 179 -27.24 -3.82 -1.22
N LEU A 180 -25.97 -3.48 -1.50
CA LEU A 180 -25.43 -2.15 -1.20
C LEU A 180 -26.16 -1.06 -1.98
N PHE A 181 -26.30 -1.22 -3.29
CA PHE A 181 -26.97 -0.23 -4.13
C PHE A 181 -28.46 -0.15 -3.84
N ALA A 182 -29.12 -1.28 -3.59
CA ALA A 182 -30.52 -1.31 -3.19
C ALA A 182 -30.76 -0.53 -1.87
N TRP A 183 -29.87 -0.67 -0.88
CA TRP A 183 -29.93 0.11 0.34
C TRP A 183 -29.66 1.61 0.10
N LEU A 184 -28.59 1.93 -0.64
CA LEU A 184 -28.21 3.32 -0.95
C LEU A 184 -29.33 4.07 -1.67
N GLU A 185 -30.13 3.37 -2.49
CA GLU A 185 -31.29 3.91 -3.22
C GLU A 185 -32.58 3.87 -2.40
N GLY A 186 -32.54 3.39 -1.17
CA GLY A 186 -33.72 3.29 -0.29
C GLY A 186 -34.69 2.17 -0.67
N ALA A 187 -34.32 1.26 -1.57
CA ALA A 187 -35.14 0.14 -2.03
C ALA A 187 -35.05 -1.09 -1.09
N ALA A 188 -34.03 -1.16 -0.25
CA ALA A 188 -33.83 -2.25 0.71
C ALA A 188 -33.32 -1.72 2.06
N PRO A 189 -33.48 -2.48 3.16
CA PRO A 189 -32.85 -2.12 4.43
C PRO A 189 -31.32 -2.20 4.34
N ARG A 190 -30.63 -1.56 5.29
CA ARG A 190 -29.17 -1.61 5.39
C ARG A 190 -28.69 -3.06 5.48
N PRO A 191 -27.75 -3.48 4.61
CA PRO A 191 -27.16 -4.81 4.69
C PRO A 191 -26.50 -5.03 6.05
N GLN A 192 -26.62 -6.23 6.59
CA GLN A 192 -25.89 -6.57 7.80
C GLN A 192 -24.41 -6.81 7.47
N ALA A 193 -23.54 -6.43 8.38
CA ALA A 193 -22.15 -6.87 8.31
C ALA A 193 -22.14 -8.39 8.39
N GLY A 194 -21.78 -9.08 7.32
CA GLY A 194 -21.97 -10.54 7.18
C GLY A 194 -21.07 -11.41 8.07
N SER A 195 -20.58 -10.90 9.19
CA SER A 195 -19.74 -11.59 10.17
C SER A 195 -20.13 -11.15 11.57
N ASP A 196 -20.22 -12.10 12.49
CA ASP A 196 -20.43 -11.81 13.91
C ASP A 196 -19.25 -11.04 14.54
N ALA A 197 -18.06 -11.14 13.95
CA ALA A 197 -16.85 -10.40 14.33
C ALA A 197 -16.38 -9.47 13.20
N PRO A 198 -17.11 -8.38 12.87
CA PRO A 198 -16.80 -7.53 11.71
C PRO A 198 -15.61 -6.62 11.97
N PHE A 199 -14.91 -6.24 10.88
CA PHE A 199 -13.92 -5.17 10.91
C PHE A 199 -14.57 -3.82 11.23
N ARG A 200 -13.94 -3.03 12.06
CA ARG A 200 -14.33 -1.64 12.35
C ARG A 200 -13.36 -0.66 11.70
N PRO A 201 -13.86 0.42 11.09
CA PRO A 201 -13.00 1.43 10.47
C PRO A 201 -11.98 1.99 11.46
N VAL A 202 -10.72 2.10 11.02
CA VAL A 202 -9.62 2.45 11.91
C VAL A 202 -9.38 3.95 12.01
N MET A 203 -9.05 4.41 13.23
CA MET A 203 -8.54 5.76 13.48
C MET A 203 -7.08 5.89 13.03
N LEU A 204 -6.71 7.01 12.43
CA LEU A 204 -5.38 7.27 11.86
C LEU A 204 -4.75 8.51 12.49
N ALA A 205 -3.42 8.48 12.62
CA ALA A 205 -2.65 9.59 13.17
C ALA A 205 -2.17 10.58 12.10
N HIS A 206 -2.13 11.87 12.44
CA HIS A 206 -1.40 12.90 11.69
C HIS A 206 0.12 12.76 11.89
N PRO A 207 0.96 13.15 10.92
CA PRO A 207 2.36 13.40 11.21
C PRO A 207 2.46 14.57 12.19
N LEU A 208 3.41 14.50 13.13
CA LEU A 208 3.73 15.58 14.08
C LEU A 208 4.97 16.29 13.56
N ASP A 209 4.89 17.60 13.45
CA ASP A 209 6.01 18.48 13.12
C ASP A 209 6.34 19.47 14.26
N GLU A 210 7.39 20.26 14.10
CA GLU A 210 7.85 21.21 15.13
C GLU A 210 6.85 22.35 15.37
N ASP A 211 6.11 22.76 14.35
CA ASP A 211 5.07 23.79 14.48
C ASP A 211 3.88 23.26 15.28
N ASP A 212 3.54 21.98 15.15
CA ASP A 212 2.53 21.34 15.97
C ASP A 212 3.00 21.23 17.43
N ILE A 213 4.24 20.81 17.67
CA ILE A 213 4.83 20.68 19.01
C ILE A 213 4.76 21.99 19.77
N ALA A 214 5.02 23.12 19.11
CA ALA A 214 4.97 24.42 19.74
C ALA A 214 3.58 24.85 20.26
N ARG A 215 2.51 24.17 19.78
CA ARG A 215 1.10 24.49 20.10
C ARG A 215 0.43 23.47 21.01
N LEU A 216 1.05 22.31 21.21
CA LEU A 216 0.45 21.19 21.93
C LEU A 216 1.05 21.05 23.33
N ASP A 217 0.22 20.66 24.29
CA ASP A 217 0.66 20.28 25.63
C ASP A 217 1.00 18.79 25.66
N ALA A 218 2.25 18.47 25.96
CA ALA A 218 2.74 17.09 26.04
C ALA A 218 1.94 16.24 27.06
N ALA A 219 1.55 16.81 28.18
CA ALA A 219 0.81 16.12 29.24
C ALA A 219 -0.61 15.71 28.82
N ALA A 220 -1.16 16.33 27.78
CA ALA A 220 -2.47 15.96 27.24
C ALA A 220 -2.46 14.64 26.44
N TYR A 221 -1.28 14.09 26.18
CA TYR A 221 -1.11 12.89 25.33
C TYR A 221 -0.46 11.74 26.07
N ALA A 222 -0.96 10.53 25.83
CA ALA A 222 -0.25 9.29 26.10
C ALA A 222 0.78 9.07 24.99
N ALA A 223 2.00 8.73 25.36
CA ALA A 223 3.03 8.35 24.42
C ALA A 223 3.22 6.81 24.40
N GLU A 224 3.28 6.23 23.22
CA GLU A 224 3.57 4.81 22.99
C GLU A 224 4.64 4.68 21.91
N TRP A 225 5.33 3.54 21.85
CA TRP A 225 6.21 3.24 20.75
C TRP A 225 5.42 3.09 19.46
N LYS A 226 5.90 3.70 18.39
CA LYS A 226 5.42 3.42 17.05
C LYS A 226 6.11 2.17 16.52
N TRP A 227 5.45 1.04 16.73
CA TRP A 227 5.97 -0.26 16.31
C TRP A 227 6.08 -0.36 14.79
N ASP A 228 7.13 -1.06 14.31
CA ASP A 228 7.36 -1.36 12.89
C ASP A 228 6.85 -2.76 12.56
N GLY A 229 5.54 -2.88 12.43
CA GLY A 229 4.84 -4.11 12.11
C GLY A 229 3.74 -3.90 11.09
N ILE A 230 2.66 -4.65 11.27
CA ILE A 230 1.43 -4.49 10.51
C ILE A 230 0.29 -4.24 11.48
N ARG A 231 -0.35 -3.10 11.34
CA ARG A 231 -1.56 -2.82 12.10
C ARG A 231 -2.62 -3.84 11.79
N VAL A 232 -3.16 -4.44 12.84
CA VAL A 232 -4.24 -5.40 12.77
C VAL A 232 -5.35 -5.06 13.74
N GLN A 233 -6.54 -5.50 13.38
CA GLN A 233 -7.68 -5.55 14.27
C GLN A 233 -8.04 -7.01 14.51
N ALA A 234 -7.99 -7.44 15.76
CA ALA A 234 -8.36 -8.78 16.17
C ALA A 234 -9.75 -8.72 16.83
N ALA A 235 -10.69 -9.48 16.31
CA ALA A 235 -12.07 -9.46 16.76
C ALA A 235 -12.59 -10.87 17.03
N GLN A 236 -13.35 -11.03 18.13
CA GLN A 236 -14.11 -12.22 18.45
C GLN A 236 -15.51 -11.82 18.88
N ALA A 237 -16.52 -12.42 18.27
CA ALA A 237 -17.92 -12.28 18.67
C ALA A 237 -18.71 -13.52 18.23
N GLY A 238 -19.63 -13.99 19.05
CA GLY A 238 -20.48 -15.14 18.72
C GLY A 238 -19.72 -16.42 18.36
N GLY A 239 -18.53 -16.63 18.93
CA GLY A 239 -17.65 -17.75 18.60
C GLY A 239 -16.87 -17.61 17.29
N VAL A 240 -17.07 -16.55 16.52
CA VAL A 240 -16.32 -16.24 15.31
C VAL A 240 -15.09 -15.41 15.66
N ARG A 241 -13.93 -15.79 15.14
CA ARG A 241 -12.65 -15.10 15.37
C ARG A 241 -12.08 -14.64 14.05
N ARG A 242 -11.61 -13.40 13.99
CA ARG A 242 -11.03 -12.79 12.79
C ARG A 242 -9.84 -11.92 13.13
N LEU A 243 -8.92 -11.89 12.18
CA LEU A 243 -7.78 -10.97 12.19
C LEU A 243 -7.81 -10.17 10.88
N TYR A 244 -7.96 -8.87 10.99
CA TYR A 244 -8.04 -7.97 9.83
C TYR A 244 -6.79 -7.10 9.70
N SER A 245 -6.36 -6.86 8.47
CA SER A 245 -5.36 -5.84 8.17
C SER A 245 -5.93 -4.43 8.39
N ARG A 246 -5.06 -3.42 8.33
CA ARG A 246 -5.47 -2.00 8.38
C ARG A 246 -6.51 -1.63 7.31
N ALA A 247 -6.50 -2.31 6.17
CA ALA A 247 -7.45 -2.10 5.08
C ALA A 247 -8.73 -2.94 5.23
N GLY A 248 -8.77 -3.82 6.24
CA GLY A 248 -9.86 -4.74 6.52
C GLY A 248 -9.79 -6.04 5.73
N GLU A 249 -8.64 -6.38 5.16
CA GLU A 249 -8.43 -7.70 4.55
C GLU A 249 -8.34 -8.76 5.64
N ASP A 250 -9.00 -9.89 5.46
CA ASP A 250 -8.94 -11.02 6.39
C ASP A 250 -7.58 -11.73 6.30
N LEU A 251 -6.81 -11.66 7.37
CA LEU A 251 -5.50 -12.29 7.53
C LEU A 251 -5.56 -13.60 8.33
N SER A 252 -6.73 -14.05 8.76
CA SER A 252 -6.92 -15.17 9.68
C SER A 252 -6.23 -16.45 9.22
N ALA A 253 -6.29 -16.76 7.92
CA ALA A 253 -5.67 -17.95 7.35
C ALA A 253 -4.12 -17.92 7.37
N ALA A 254 -3.52 -16.73 7.37
CA ALA A 254 -2.06 -16.56 7.43
C ALA A 254 -1.50 -16.61 8.87
N PHE A 255 -2.37 -16.48 9.88
CA PHE A 255 -2.00 -16.45 11.29
C PHE A 255 -2.93 -17.30 12.18
N PRO A 256 -3.10 -18.61 11.89
CA PRO A 256 -4.03 -19.47 12.63
C PRO A 256 -3.74 -19.52 14.13
N GLU A 257 -2.48 -19.44 14.53
CA GLU A 257 -2.06 -19.42 15.93
C GLU A 257 -2.52 -18.17 16.68
N LEU A 258 -2.72 -17.05 15.97
CA LEU A 258 -3.28 -15.83 16.58
C LEU A 258 -4.80 -15.95 16.73
N ILE A 259 -5.46 -16.58 15.77
CA ILE A 259 -6.89 -16.89 15.86
C ILE A 259 -7.20 -17.78 17.05
N GLU A 260 -6.35 -18.80 17.31
CA GLU A 260 -6.47 -19.66 18.50
C GLU A 260 -6.21 -18.87 19.80
N ALA A 261 -5.34 -17.88 19.77
CA ALA A 261 -4.98 -17.04 20.90
C ALA A 261 -6.05 -16.01 21.30
N LEU A 262 -7.05 -15.75 20.45
CA LEU A 262 -8.17 -14.86 20.76
C LEU A 262 -9.15 -15.60 21.70
N THR A 263 -9.02 -15.36 22.99
CA THR A 263 -9.82 -16.01 24.05
C THR A 263 -10.81 -15.06 24.72
N PHE A 264 -10.83 -13.79 24.32
CA PHE A 264 -11.73 -12.76 24.82
C PHE A 264 -12.85 -12.46 23.80
N GLU A 265 -14.01 -12.06 24.25
CA GLU A 265 -15.04 -11.45 23.40
C GLU A 265 -14.75 -9.95 23.23
N GLY A 266 -14.90 -9.43 22.01
CA GLY A 266 -14.67 -8.00 21.70
C GLY A 266 -13.78 -7.77 20.49
N ALA A 267 -13.23 -6.56 20.40
CA ALA A 267 -12.33 -6.16 19.29
C ALA A 267 -11.20 -5.26 19.80
N ILE A 268 -9.96 -5.62 19.49
CA ILE A 268 -8.75 -4.86 19.83
C ILE A 268 -8.04 -4.38 18.56
N ASP A 269 -7.36 -3.25 18.69
CA ASP A 269 -6.46 -2.69 17.68
C ASP A 269 -5.02 -2.85 18.18
N GLY A 270 -4.14 -3.35 17.34
CA GLY A 270 -2.77 -3.66 17.74
C GLY A 270 -1.82 -3.72 16.55
N GLU A 271 -0.54 -3.90 16.85
CA GLU A 271 0.49 -4.14 15.86
C GLU A 271 0.86 -5.61 15.85
N LEU A 272 0.75 -6.24 14.69
CA LEU A 272 1.23 -7.60 14.44
C LEU A 272 2.74 -7.55 14.24
N LEU A 273 3.43 -8.31 15.07
CA LEU A 273 4.89 -8.35 15.18
C LEU A 273 5.38 -9.80 15.19
N VAL A 274 6.67 -9.99 14.97
CA VAL A 274 7.35 -11.27 15.17
C VAL A 274 8.34 -11.13 16.32
N ARG A 275 8.45 -12.15 17.15
CA ARG A 275 9.42 -12.24 18.25
C ARG A 275 10.66 -12.98 17.79
N SER A 276 11.83 -12.42 18.03
CA SER A 276 13.13 -13.08 17.82
C SER A 276 13.43 -14.10 18.92
N ALA A 277 14.45 -14.92 18.72
CA ALA A 277 14.80 -15.99 19.64
C ALA A 277 15.20 -15.50 21.04
N ASP A 278 15.71 -14.28 21.17
CA ASP A 278 16.05 -13.60 22.43
C ASP A 278 14.84 -12.93 23.10
N GLY A 279 13.64 -13.04 22.51
CA GLY A 279 12.40 -12.46 23.02
C GLY A 279 12.14 -11.01 22.60
N ALA A 280 13.06 -10.36 21.89
CA ALA A 280 12.88 -9.00 21.36
C ALA A 280 11.93 -8.97 20.14
N VAL A 281 11.53 -7.77 19.71
CA VAL A 281 10.80 -7.60 18.44
C VAL A 281 11.76 -7.79 17.29
N ALA A 282 11.44 -8.73 16.40
CA ALA A 282 12.22 -8.99 15.20
C ALA A 282 12.03 -7.88 14.15
N PRO A 283 12.98 -7.67 13.23
CA PRO A 283 12.82 -6.75 12.11
C PRO A 283 11.60 -7.09 11.25
N PHE A 284 10.97 -6.08 10.66
CA PHE A 284 9.78 -6.23 9.79
C PHE A 284 9.95 -7.26 8.67
N ASN A 285 11.18 -7.47 8.18
CA ASN A 285 11.46 -8.46 7.14
C ASN A 285 11.08 -9.89 7.56
N ASP A 286 11.18 -10.23 8.84
CA ASP A 286 10.76 -11.53 9.36
C ASP A 286 9.24 -11.70 9.30
N LEU A 287 8.50 -10.64 9.60
CA LEU A 287 7.04 -10.63 9.45
C LEU A 287 6.63 -10.78 7.98
N GLN A 288 7.37 -10.18 7.04
CA GLN A 288 7.09 -10.32 5.60
C GLN A 288 7.14 -11.77 5.12
N GLN A 289 7.91 -12.64 5.76
CA GLN A 289 7.96 -14.07 5.40
C GLN A 289 6.63 -14.80 5.65
N ARG A 290 5.79 -14.25 6.53
CA ARG A 290 4.47 -14.77 6.87
C ARG A 290 3.35 -14.23 5.98
N LEU A 291 3.53 -13.04 5.40
CA LEU A 291 2.51 -12.37 4.61
C LEU A 291 2.25 -13.07 3.28
N ASN A 292 1.01 -12.93 2.79
CA ASN A 292 0.55 -13.49 1.51
C ASN A 292 0.67 -15.03 1.40
N ARG A 293 0.78 -15.73 2.53
CA ARG A 293 0.77 -17.19 2.59
C ARG A 293 -0.67 -17.69 2.65
N LYS A 294 -1.05 -18.56 1.71
CA LYS A 294 -2.37 -19.24 1.73
C LYS A 294 -2.41 -20.40 2.71
N THR A 295 -1.25 -20.99 2.99
CA THR A 295 -1.06 -22.09 3.95
C THR A 295 0.20 -21.83 4.76
N VAL A 296 0.14 -22.12 6.05
CA VAL A 296 1.23 -21.92 7.00
C VAL A 296 1.47 -23.24 7.73
N ASP A 297 2.71 -23.72 7.67
CA ASP A 297 3.12 -24.92 8.38
C ASP A 297 3.68 -24.59 9.79
N ARG A 298 3.78 -25.63 10.62
CA ARG A 298 4.25 -25.50 12.00
C ARG A 298 5.68 -24.94 12.09
N LYS A 299 6.58 -25.32 11.17
CA LYS A 299 7.96 -24.84 11.17
C LYS A 299 8.04 -23.33 10.90
N LEU A 300 7.17 -22.83 10.03
CA LEU A 300 7.10 -21.40 9.72
C LEU A 300 6.53 -20.59 10.90
N ILE A 301 5.55 -21.16 11.62
CA ILE A 301 4.97 -20.56 12.84
C ILE A 301 6.04 -20.47 13.94
N GLU A 302 6.81 -21.54 14.14
CA GLU A 302 7.87 -21.61 15.16
C GLU A 302 9.04 -20.66 14.83
N ARG A 303 9.45 -20.61 13.56
CA ARG A 303 10.56 -19.74 13.11
C ARG A 303 10.23 -18.25 13.17
N HIS A 304 9.01 -17.87 12.81
CA HIS A 304 8.54 -16.50 12.83
C HIS A 304 7.36 -16.38 13.78
N TRP A 305 7.68 -16.40 15.07
CA TRP A 305 6.71 -16.43 16.15
C TRP A 305 5.93 -15.11 16.23
N ALA A 306 4.75 -15.09 15.60
CA ALA A 306 3.90 -13.91 15.51
C ALA A 306 3.13 -13.67 16.82
N PHE A 307 2.96 -12.38 17.15
CA PHE A 307 2.14 -11.92 18.27
C PHE A 307 1.51 -10.55 17.96
N ILE A 308 0.47 -10.21 18.71
CA ILE A 308 -0.21 -8.91 18.62
C ILE A 308 0.18 -8.09 19.83
N ARG A 309 0.68 -6.87 19.61
CA ARG A 309 0.89 -5.87 20.64
C ARG A 309 -0.26 -4.88 20.62
N ALA A 310 -1.22 -5.09 21.53
CA ALA A 310 -2.46 -4.33 21.59
C ALA A 310 -2.22 -2.92 22.14
N TYR A 311 -2.87 -1.92 21.53
CA TYR A 311 -2.75 -0.52 21.96
C TYR A 311 -4.09 0.24 22.02
N ASP A 312 -5.20 -0.39 21.63
CA ASP A 312 -6.55 0.15 21.83
C ASP A 312 -7.59 -0.98 21.86
N VAL A 313 -8.74 -0.72 22.47
CA VAL A 313 -9.90 -1.59 22.48
C VAL A 313 -11.10 -0.85 21.88
N LEU A 314 -11.82 -1.50 20.97
CA LEU A 314 -12.96 -0.95 20.27
C LEU A 314 -14.28 -1.51 20.83
N PHE A 315 -14.27 -2.79 21.17
CA PHE A 315 -15.37 -3.51 21.78
C PHE A 315 -14.86 -4.33 22.97
N ASP A 316 -15.56 -4.26 24.09
CA ASP A 316 -15.32 -5.02 25.30
C ASP A 316 -16.56 -5.90 25.54
N GLY A 317 -16.48 -7.18 25.20
CA GLY A 317 -17.67 -7.98 24.95
C GLY A 317 -18.50 -7.39 23.81
N ASP A 318 -19.78 -7.18 24.08
CA ASP A 318 -20.74 -6.57 23.13
C ASP A 318 -20.77 -5.03 23.22
N GLU A 319 -20.10 -4.43 24.20
CA GLU A 319 -20.11 -2.98 24.41
C GLU A 319 -19.19 -2.28 23.42
N ASP A 320 -19.76 -1.37 22.63
CA ASP A 320 -18.98 -0.44 21.79
C ASP A 320 -18.36 0.67 22.65
N VAL A 321 -17.06 0.59 22.89
CA VAL A 321 -16.33 1.53 23.75
C VAL A 321 -15.61 2.64 22.98
N ARG A 322 -15.78 2.71 21.65
CA ARG A 322 -15.10 3.69 20.79
C ARG A 322 -15.40 5.13 21.16
N ALA A 323 -16.61 5.43 21.64
CA ALA A 323 -16.98 6.77 22.09
C ALA A 323 -16.34 7.21 23.42
N ALA A 324 -15.81 6.25 24.19
CA ALA A 324 -15.17 6.56 25.46
C ALA A 324 -13.79 7.24 25.25
N PRO A 325 -13.31 8.06 26.21
CA PRO A 325 -11.97 8.62 26.20
C PRO A 325 -10.89 7.54 26.11
N PHE A 326 -9.76 7.84 25.44
CA PHE A 326 -8.64 6.89 25.31
C PHE A 326 -8.18 6.36 26.67
N ARG A 327 -8.13 7.19 27.71
CA ARG A 327 -7.79 6.76 29.08
C ARG A 327 -8.67 5.59 29.54
N ALA A 328 -9.99 5.71 29.40
CA ALA A 328 -10.94 4.68 29.81
C ALA A 328 -10.81 3.40 28.95
N ARG A 329 -10.58 3.56 27.64
CA ARG A 329 -10.33 2.43 26.74
C ARG A 329 -9.02 1.73 27.10
N ARG A 330 -7.98 2.47 27.46
CA ARG A 330 -6.71 1.91 27.91
C ARG A 330 -6.86 1.05 29.18
N ASP A 331 -7.57 1.55 30.18
CA ASP A 331 -7.84 0.79 31.41
C ASP A 331 -8.61 -0.53 31.13
N ARG A 332 -9.55 -0.48 30.16
CA ARG A 332 -10.28 -1.67 29.72
C ARG A 332 -9.37 -2.65 29.01
N LEU A 333 -8.54 -2.15 28.08
CA LEU A 333 -7.58 -2.97 27.34
C LEU A 333 -6.61 -3.70 28.29
N GLU A 334 -6.09 -3.03 29.29
CA GLU A 334 -5.19 -3.63 30.30
C GLU A 334 -5.86 -4.80 31.01
N ARG A 335 -7.11 -4.62 31.46
CA ARG A 335 -7.89 -5.70 32.08
C ARG A 335 -8.16 -6.86 31.13
N LEU A 336 -8.54 -6.55 29.89
CA LEU A 336 -8.86 -7.55 28.85
C LEU A 336 -7.63 -8.40 28.51
N ILE A 337 -6.47 -7.78 28.32
CA ILE A 337 -5.21 -8.48 27.99
C ILE A 337 -4.74 -9.31 29.20
N ALA A 338 -4.85 -8.77 30.41
CA ALA A 338 -4.50 -9.52 31.64
C ALA A 338 -5.41 -10.75 31.83
N ALA A 339 -6.71 -10.63 31.55
CA ALA A 339 -7.64 -11.74 31.64
C ALA A 339 -7.43 -12.79 30.53
N ALA A 340 -7.10 -12.37 29.31
CA ALA A 340 -6.80 -13.27 28.19
C ALA A 340 -5.55 -14.12 28.46
N ALA A 341 -4.57 -13.62 29.21
CA ALA A 341 -3.33 -14.29 29.62
C ALA A 341 -2.62 -15.06 28.49
N SER A 342 -2.70 -14.53 27.26
CA SER A 342 -2.16 -15.19 26.08
C SER A 342 -0.70 -14.78 25.83
N PRO A 343 0.23 -15.72 25.61
CA PRO A 343 1.60 -15.36 25.28
C PRO A 343 1.73 -14.68 23.90
N ARG A 344 0.68 -14.74 23.08
CA ARG A 344 0.66 -14.18 21.73
C ARG A 344 -0.05 -12.83 21.63
N ILE A 345 -0.55 -12.30 22.75
CA ILE A 345 -1.17 -10.97 22.79
C ILE A 345 -0.61 -10.27 24.03
N ASP A 346 0.14 -9.20 23.80
CA ASP A 346 0.66 -8.36 24.86
C ASP A 346 0.18 -6.92 24.74
N LEU A 347 0.46 -6.11 25.75
CA LEU A 347 0.06 -4.71 25.80
C LEU A 347 1.22 -3.82 25.33
N SER A 348 0.93 -2.83 24.48
CA SER A 348 1.89 -1.79 24.12
C SER A 348 2.23 -0.96 25.37
N PRO A 349 3.51 -0.89 25.79
CA PRO A 349 3.87 -0.10 26.96
C PRO A 349 3.75 1.39 26.66
N LEU A 350 3.32 2.14 27.67
CA LEU A 350 3.39 3.61 27.64
C LEU A 350 4.84 4.05 27.82
N VAL A 351 5.22 5.11 27.14
CA VAL A 351 6.49 5.81 27.33
C VAL A 351 6.24 6.91 28.37
N GLU A 352 6.88 6.77 29.52
CA GLU A 352 6.79 7.78 30.57
C GLU A 352 7.57 9.03 30.17
N ALA A 353 6.86 10.12 29.94
CA ALA A 353 7.43 11.42 29.64
C ALA A 353 6.38 12.50 29.93
N ALA A 354 6.78 13.55 30.65
CA ALA A 354 5.91 14.66 31.04
C ALA A 354 6.14 15.92 30.18
N SER A 355 7.20 15.95 29.38
CA SER A 355 7.59 17.11 28.58
C SER A 355 7.99 16.74 27.17
N TRP A 356 7.96 17.74 26.26
CA TRP A 356 8.47 17.56 24.90
C TRP A 356 9.96 17.23 24.84
N GLU A 357 10.74 17.70 25.80
CA GLU A 357 12.18 17.39 25.90
C GLU A 357 12.38 15.89 26.19
N GLU A 358 11.67 15.35 27.16
CA GLU A 358 11.70 13.92 27.50
C GLU A 358 11.20 13.06 26.35
N LEU A 359 10.14 13.49 25.65
CA LEU A 359 9.64 12.79 24.45
C LEU A 359 10.66 12.80 23.30
N ARG A 360 11.40 13.92 23.11
CA ARG A 360 12.50 13.99 22.13
C ARG A 360 13.64 13.02 22.50
N ALA A 361 14.01 12.98 23.78
CA ALA A 361 15.03 12.07 24.28
C ALA A 361 14.61 10.61 24.08
N ALA A 362 13.37 10.25 24.45
CA ALA A 362 12.81 8.93 24.23
C ALA A 362 12.79 8.56 22.73
N ARG A 363 12.33 9.47 21.85
CA ARG A 363 12.31 9.25 20.38
C ARG A 363 13.71 8.95 19.86
N SER A 364 14.71 9.69 20.31
CA SER A 364 16.10 9.53 19.87
C SER A 364 16.73 8.24 20.40
N ALA A 365 16.37 7.84 21.62
CA ALA A 365 16.83 6.60 22.26
C ALA A 365 16.00 5.36 21.87
N ALA A 366 15.00 5.52 21.02
CA ALA A 366 14.11 4.43 20.62
C ALA A 366 14.91 3.21 20.10
N PRO A 367 14.53 1.97 20.47
CA PRO A 367 15.19 0.77 19.98
C PRO A 367 15.33 0.76 18.46
N ALA A 368 16.50 0.39 17.95
CA ALA A 368 16.78 0.37 16.51
C ALA A 368 15.94 -0.67 15.77
N ALA A 369 15.59 -1.77 16.44
CA ALA A 369 14.77 -2.84 15.88
C ALA A 369 13.31 -2.73 16.34
N GLY A 370 12.39 -2.83 15.39
CA GLY A 370 10.95 -2.94 15.66
C GLY A 370 10.24 -1.64 16.06
N VAL A 371 10.91 -0.47 16.09
CA VAL A 371 10.33 0.82 16.46
C VAL A 371 10.67 1.90 15.44
N GLU A 372 9.65 2.61 14.93
CA GLU A 372 9.79 3.71 13.95
C GLU A 372 9.76 5.11 14.61
N GLY A 373 9.48 5.24 15.91
CA GLY A 373 9.32 6.49 16.63
C GLY A 373 8.27 6.41 17.72
N LEU A 374 7.49 7.46 17.89
CA LEU A 374 6.43 7.57 18.89
C LEU A 374 5.04 7.73 18.25
N MET A 375 4.03 7.21 18.93
CA MET A 375 2.62 7.52 18.74
C MET A 375 2.15 8.34 19.95
N LEU A 376 1.49 9.45 19.69
CA LEU A 376 0.89 10.27 20.73
C LEU A 376 -0.62 10.21 20.57
N LYS A 377 -1.32 9.83 21.62
CA LYS A 377 -2.78 9.67 21.64
C LYS A 377 -3.34 10.58 22.72
N ARG A 378 -4.23 11.47 22.35
CA ARG A 378 -4.84 12.39 23.31
C ARG A 378 -5.67 11.59 24.33
N TRP A 379 -5.45 11.85 25.62
CA TRP A 379 -6.07 11.10 26.71
C TRP A 379 -7.61 11.11 26.72
N ASP A 380 -8.21 12.21 26.28
CA ASP A 380 -9.67 12.40 26.22
C ASP A 380 -10.27 12.07 24.83
N SER A 381 -9.46 11.56 23.88
CA SER A 381 -9.92 11.27 22.53
C SER A 381 -10.86 10.07 22.47
N ALA A 382 -11.98 10.21 21.77
CA ALA A 382 -12.75 9.07 21.27
C ALA A 382 -11.98 8.35 20.15
N TYR A 383 -12.37 7.13 19.84
CA TYR A 383 -11.84 6.39 18.69
C TYR A 383 -12.74 6.65 17.47
N GLU A 384 -12.33 7.55 16.61
CA GLU A 384 -13.07 7.97 15.43
C GLU A 384 -12.42 7.45 14.15
N ALA A 385 -13.22 6.90 13.25
CA ALA A 385 -12.73 6.42 11.95
C ALA A 385 -12.08 7.55 11.13
N GLY A 386 -11.03 7.21 10.42
CA GLY A 386 -10.33 8.17 9.58
C GLY A 386 -9.21 8.91 10.30
N ARG A 387 -9.06 10.21 10.08
CA ARG A 387 -7.95 11.00 10.64
C ARG A 387 -8.48 12.29 11.28
N PRO A 388 -9.09 12.20 12.47
CA PRO A 388 -9.56 13.36 13.20
C PRO A 388 -8.38 14.25 13.61
N LYS A 389 -8.56 15.56 13.46
CA LYS A 389 -7.49 16.53 13.71
C LYS A 389 -7.21 16.64 15.22
N GLY A 390 -5.93 16.66 15.59
CA GLY A 390 -5.49 16.91 16.96
C GLY A 390 -5.63 15.74 17.93
N GLN A 391 -6.17 14.60 17.51
CA GLN A 391 -6.44 13.47 18.39
C GLN A 391 -5.23 12.53 18.51
N TRP A 392 -4.72 12.04 17.37
CA TRP A 392 -3.58 11.14 17.31
C TRP A 392 -2.48 11.69 16.42
N TRP A 393 -1.23 11.57 16.88
CA TRP A 393 -0.04 11.99 16.17
C TRP A 393 0.95 10.84 16.05
N LYS A 394 1.70 10.81 14.94
CA LYS A 394 2.84 9.93 14.74
C LYS A 394 4.09 10.78 14.58
N TRP A 395 5.05 10.54 15.43
CA TRP A 395 6.33 11.23 15.43
C TRP A 395 7.45 10.26 15.10
N LYS A 396 7.70 10.10 13.82
CA LYS A 396 8.73 9.18 13.35
C LYS A 396 10.12 9.68 13.70
N ARG A 397 11.07 8.74 13.82
CA ARG A 397 12.50 9.09 13.85
C ARG A 397 12.86 9.79 12.55
N ASP A 398 13.93 10.61 12.63
CA ASP A 398 14.48 11.21 11.43
C ASP A 398 15.01 10.10 10.51
N PRO A 399 14.78 10.19 9.20
CA PRO A 399 15.27 9.18 8.27
C PRO A 399 16.80 9.18 8.26
N TYR A 400 17.38 8.05 7.95
CA TYR A 400 18.78 8.01 7.57
C TYR A 400 18.98 8.76 6.26
N THR A 401 20.09 9.45 6.12
CA THR A 401 20.48 10.10 4.87
C THR A 401 21.81 9.58 4.38
N VAL A 402 21.98 9.54 3.06
CA VAL A 402 23.22 9.15 2.40
C VAL A 402 23.32 9.87 1.07
N ASP A 403 24.50 10.32 0.71
CA ASP A 403 24.77 10.93 -0.59
C ASP A 403 25.11 9.86 -1.63
N CYS A 404 24.26 9.71 -2.62
CA CYS A 404 24.36 8.71 -3.68
C CYS A 404 24.57 9.37 -5.04
N VAL A 405 25.22 8.68 -5.97
CA VAL A 405 25.36 9.13 -7.36
C VAL A 405 24.22 8.56 -8.21
N LEU A 406 23.58 9.38 -9.04
CA LEU A 406 22.56 8.94 -10.01
C LEU A 406 23.20 8.04 -11.07
N MET A 407 22.66 6.83 -11.25
CA MET A 407 23.19 5.82 -12.19
C MET A 407 22.27 5.55 -13.37
N TYR A 408 20.99 5.41 -13.08
CA TYR A 408 19.98 5.07 -14.11
C TYR A 408 18.72 5.87 -13.87
N ALA A 409 18.01 6.16 -14.96
CA ALA A 409 16.69 6.78 -14.92
C ALA A 409 15.71 6.01 -15.78
N GLN A 410 14.44 5.99 -15.37
CA GLN A 410 13.35 5.37 -16.09
C GLN A 410 12.20 6.37 -16.23
N ARG A 411 11.49 6.34 -17.37
CA ARG A 411 10.30 7.17 -17.56
C ARG A 411 9.23 6.82 -16.53
N GLY A 412 8.52 7.83 -16.08
CA GLY A 412 7.38 7.67 -15.19
C GLY A 412 6.16 7.11 -15.89
N HIS A 413 5.08 7.00 -15.14
CA HIS A 413 3.78 6.54 -15.62
C HIS A 413 2.72 7.64 -15.50
N GLY A 414 1.68 7.57 -16.32
CA GLY A 414 0.58 8.54 -16.31
C GLY A 414 1.08 9.94 -16.66
N LYS A 415 0.80 10.94 -15.83
CA LYS A 415 1.23 12.34 -16.07
C LYS A 415 2.73 12.55 -16.19
N ARG A 416 3.53 11.64 -15.63
CA ARG A 416 5.00 11.69 -15.67
C ARG A 416 5.60 10.82 -16.77
N SER A 417 4.78 10.28 -17.70
CA SER A 417 5.25 9.42 -18.80
C SER A 417 6.21 10.11 -19.76
N SER A 418 6.13 11.45 -19.90
CA SER A 418 7.04 12.26 -20.70
C SER A 418 8.36 12.59 -19.99
N TYR A 419 8.46 12.37 -18.66
CA TYR A 419 9.61 12.69 -17.86
C TYR A 419 10.31 11.43 -17.34
N TYR A 420 11.62 11.48 -17.18
CA TYR A 420 12.34 10.53 -16.33
C TYR A 420 12.03 10.88 -14.88
N SER A 421 11.33 10.02 -14.16
CA SER A 421 10.89 10.27 -12.78
C SER A 421 11.20 9.14 -11.81
N ASP A 422 11.75 8.05 -12.30
CA ASP A 422 12.25 6.95 -11.49
C ASP A 422 13.77 6.92 -11.58
N PHE A 423 14.47 7.12 -10.45
CA PHE A 423 15.91 7.31 -10.38
C PHE A 423 16.56 6.19 -9.58
N THR A 424 17.48 5.45 -10.19
CA THR A 424 18.33 4.46 -9.52
C THR A 424 19.67 5.11 -9.19
N PHE A 425 20.11 4.96 -7.97
CA PHE A 425 21.31 5.58 -7.44
C PHE A 425 22.19 4.57 -6.72
N GLY A 426 23.46 4.89 -6.60
CA GLY A 426 24.47 4.04 -6.00
C GLY A 426 25.46 4.79 -5.13
N VAL A 427 26.24 4.01 -4.40
CA VAL A 427 27.38 4.47 -3.59
C VAL A 427 28.66 3.79 -4.05
N TRP A 428 29.79 4.32 -3.66
CA TRP A 428 31.09 3.78 -4.05
C TRP A 428 31.48 2.53 -3.28
N ARG A 429 32.00 1.53 -3.99
CA ARG A 429 32.70 0.37 -3.44
C ARG A 429 34.09 0.33 -4.09
N GLY A 430 35.09 0.88 -3.43
CA GLY A 430 36.36 1.19 -4.08
C GLY A 430 36.13 2.11 -5.27
N GLU A 431 36.56 1.71 -6.46
CA GLU A 431 36.37 2.50 -7.70
C GLU A 431 35.05 2.18 -8.43
N GLU A 432 34.26 1.21 -7.94
CA GLU A 432 33.02 0.80 -8.57
C GLU A 432 31.82 1.50 -7.92
N LEU A 433 30.89 2.00 -8.75
CA LEU A 433 29.59 2.50 -8.30
C LEU A 433 28.57 1.34 -8.25
N VAL A 434 28.05 1.02 -7.06
CA VAL A 434 27.11 -0.08 -6.85
C VAL A 434 25.72 0.44 -6.51
N PRO A 435 24.64 -0.05 -7.19
CA PRO A 435 23.29 0.43 -6.94
C PRO A 435 22.78 -0.01 -5.57
N VAL A 436 22.19 0.92 -4.82
CA VAL A 436 21.67 0.68 -3.45
C VAL A 436 20.17 0.94 -3.32
N GLY A 437 19.57 1.63 -4.28
CA GLY A 437 18.15 1.93 -4.22
C GLY A 437 17.60 2.60 -5.47
N LYS A 438 16.27 2.80 -5.45
CA LYS A 438 15.53 3.50 -6.47
C LYS A 438 14.48 4.40 -5.81
N ALA A 439 14.41 5.66 -6.21
CA ALA A 439 13.41 6.62 -5.74
C ALA A 439 12.59 7.17 -6.91
N TYR A 440 11.32 7.48 -6.65
CA TYR A 440 10.36 8.05 -7.61
C TYR A 440 9.55 9.21 -6.99
N PHE A 441 9.98 9.73 -5.84
CA PHE A 441 9.39 10.87 -5.14
C PHE A 441 10.42 11.55 -4.23
N GLY A 442 10.04 12.69 -3.64
CA GLY A 442 10.86 13.49 -2.76
C GLY A 442 11.44 14.73 -3.45
N PHE A 443 11.00 15.05 -4.65
CA PHE A 443 11.36 16.21 -5.44
C PHE A 443 10.11 16.99 -5.86
N THR A 444 10.25 18.29 -6.07
CA THR A 444 9.19 19.16 -6.60
C THR A 444 9.03 18.96 -8.12
N ASP A 445 7.98 19.54 -8.71
CA ASP A 445 7.78 19.47 -10.15
C ASP A 445 8.88 20.28 -10.91
N GLU A 446 9.39 21.36 -10.32
CA GLU A 446 10.52 22.14 -10.84
C GLU A 446 11.81 21.33 -10.81
N GLU A 447 12.09 20.65 -9.70
CA GLU A 447 13.24 19.75 -9.57
C GLU A 447 13.14 18.56 -10.53
N LEU A 448 11.93 18.03 -10.78
CA LEU A 448 11.72 16.98 -11.77
C LEU A 448 12.15 17.43 -13.18
N VAL A 449 11.82 18.66 -13.57
CA VAL A 449 12.26 19.23 -14.87
C VAL A 449 13.79 19.30 -14.96
N LEU A 450 14.46 19.70 -13.88
CA LEU A 450 15.94 19.76 -13.84
C LEU A 450 16.56 18.36 -13.91
N LEU A 451 15.99 17.39 -13.19
CA LEU A 451 16.42 15.98 -13.22
C LEU A 451 16.22 15.37 -14.60
N ASP A 452 15.05 15.57 -15.22
CA ASP A 452 14.76 15.10 -16.58
C ASP A 452 15.73 15.70 -17.60
N LYS A 453 16.00 17.01 -17.50
CA LYS A 453 16.99 17.68 -18.34
C LYS A 453 18.37 17.06 -18.17
N PHE A 454 18.83 16.88 -16.94
CA PHE A 454 20.13 16.27 -16.65
C PHE A 454 20.23 14.86 -17.28
N VAL A 455 19.19 14.03 -17.13
CA VAL A 455 19.14 12.69 -17.72
C VAL A 455 19.17 12.73 -19.26
N ARG A 456 18.53 13.72 -19.89
CA ARG A 456 18.55 13.87 -21.36
C ARG A 456 19.91 14.29 -21.86
N ASP A 457 20.55 15.24 -21.17
CA ASP A 457 21.83 15.83 -21.57
C ASP A 457 23.01 14.84 -21.35
N HIS A 458 22.91 13.98 -20.29
CA HIS A 458 24.00 13.07 -19.88
C HIS A 458 23.60 11.59 -19.94
N GLY A 459 22.51 11.26 -20.61
CA GLY A 459 22.04 9.88 -20.75
C GLY A 459 22.73 9.16 -21.90
N GLY A 460 23.26 7.96 -21.59
CA GLY A 460 23.88 7.02 -22.54
C GLY A 460 22.92 5.97 -23.09
N GLU A 461 23.37 4.75 -23.12
CA GLU A 461 22.66 3.57 -23.63
C GLU A 461 21.31 3.34 -22.92
N ARG A 462 20.42 2.66 -23.64
CA ARG A 462 19.12 2.25 -23.12
C ARG A 462 19.04 0.74 -23.01
N PHE A 463 18.45 0.26 -21.89
CA PHE A 463 18.10 -1.13 -21.65
C PHE A 463 16.58 -1.21 -21.41
N GLY A 464 15.83 -1.37 -22.48
CA GLY A 464 14.37 -1.25 -22.41
C GLY A 464 13.93 0.14 -21.90
N PRO A 465 13.10 0.24 -20.84
CA PRO A 465 12.65 1.51 -20.31
C PRO A 465 13.71 2.28 -19.49
N VAL A 466 14.85 1.65 -19.20
CA VAL A 466 15.92 2.21 -18.36
C VAL A 466 16.99 2.87 -19.22
N ARG A 467 17.37 4.10 -18.88
CA ARG A 467 18.47 4.85 -19.50
C ARG A 467 19.63 4.92 -18.52
N VAL A 468 20.82 4.60 -18.99
CA VAL A 468 22.06 4.84 -18.24
C VAL A 468 22.30 6.34 -18.14
N VAL A 469 22.73 6.82 -16.99
CA VAL A 469 23.15 8.20 -16.78
C VAL A 469 24.66 8.19 -16.54
N ALA A 470 25.38 9.08 -17.18
CA ALA A 470 26.82 9.17 -17.05
C ALA A 470 27.20 9.41 -15.58
N ALA A 471 28.01 8.50 -15.04
CA ALA A 471 28.48 8.56 -13.66
C ALA A 471 29.91 7.96 -13.54
N SER A 472 30.80 8.73 -12.98
CA SER A 472 32.17 8.35 -12.65
C SER A 472 32.63 9.13 -11.42
N ARG A 473 33.86 8.90 -10.95
CA ARG A 473 34.45 9.71 -9.85
C ARG A 473 34.53 11.20 -10.20
N ASP A 474 34.81 11.51 -11.44
CA ASP A 474 35.01 12.88 -11.90
C ASP A 474 33.73 13.55 -12.39
N PHE A 475 32.68 12.79 -12.62
CA PHE A 475 31.42 13.29 -13.17
C PHE A 475 30.20 12.48 -12.67
N GLY A 476 29.15 13.16 -12.26
CA GLY A 476 27.87 12.56 -11.88
C GLY A 476 27.02 13.50 -11.04
N LEU A 477 25.73 13.25 -11.01
CA LEU A 477 24.81 14.00 -10.16
C LEU A 477 24.67 13.30 -8.81
N VAL A 478 24.98 14.03 -7.73
CA VAL A 478 24.80 13.53 -6.36
C VAL A 478 23.40 13.86 -5.87
N LEU A 479 22.78 12.88 -5.26
CA LEU A 479 21.45 12.95 -4.63
C LEU A 479 21.59 12.58 -3.15
N GLU A 480 21.15 13.44 -2.26
CA GLU A 480 20.93 13.07 -0.87
C GLU A 480 19.65 12.24 -0.77
N ILE A 481 19.81 10.99 -0.38
CA ILE A 481 18.72 10.02 -0.27
C ILE A 481 18.36 9.83 1.18
N ALA A 482 17.10 10.11 1.52
CA ALA A 482 16.53 9.77 2.81
C ALA A 482 15.82 8.41 2.74
N PHE A 483 15.98 7.57 3.77
CA PHE A 483 15.36 6.24 3.84
C PHE A 483 15.06 5.84 5.28
N GLU A 484 14.07 4.96 5.46
CA GLU A 484 13.54 4.58 6.79
C GLU A 484 14.31 3.41 7.43
N GLY A 485 15.02 2.62 6.63
CA GLY A 485 15.79 1.46 7.11
C GLY A 485 16.58 0.78 6.00
N LEU A 486 17.45 -0.12 6.41
CA LEU A 486 18.34 -0.87 5.52
C LEU A 486 18.28 -2.37 5.85
N ALA A 487 18.23 -3.20 4.82
CA ALA A 487 18.25 -4.65 4.95
C ALA A 487 19.26 -5.27 3.99
N ARG A 488 19.76 -6.48 4.33
CA ARG A 488 20.53 -7.29 3.38
C ARG A 488 19.63 -7.83 2.28
N SER A 489 20.13 -7.86 1.05
CA SER A 489 19.38 -8.30 -0.12
C SER A 489 20.28 -9.13 -1.03
N THR A 490 19.82 -10.33 -1.36
CA THR A 490 20.48 -11.18 -2.37
C THR A 490 20.11 -10.79 -3.81
N ARG A 491 19.14 -9.89 -3.98
CA ARG A 491 18.65 -9.44 -5.30
C ARG A 491 19.43 -8.26 -5.85
N HIS A 492 20.08 -7.49 -4.98
CA HIS A 492 20.83 -6.30 -5.36
C HIS A 492 22.32 -6.58 -5.40
N ARG A 493 23.00 -6.05 -6.39
CA ARG A 493 24.46 -6.18 -6.56
C ARG A 493 25.25 -5.61 -5.37
N SER A 494 24.73 -4.59 -4.72
CA SER A 494 25.30 -4.04 -3.48
C SER A 494 25.20 -5.00 -2.28
N GLY A 495 24.31 -5.96 -2.31
CA GLY A 495 23.94 -6.78 -1.13
C GLY A 495 23.00 -6.09 -0.16
N LEU A 496 22.54 -4.87 -0.46
CA LEU A 496 21.72 -4.02 0.39
C LEU A 496 20.45 -3.57 -0.30
N ALA A 497 19.38 -3.35 0.47
CA ALA A 497 18.13 -2.76 0.02
C ALA A 497 17.64 -1.71 1.01
N MET A 498 17.40 -0.50 0.52
CA MET A 498 16.81 0.59 1.30
C MET A 498 15.30 0.44 1.40
N ARG A 499 14.74 0.80 2.55
CA ARG A 499 13.28 0.85 2.79
C ARG A 499 12.78 2.27 2.61
N PHE A 500 11.81 2.46 1.70
CA PHE A 500 11.21 3.75 1.37
C PHE A 500 12.22 4.86 1.02
N PRO A 501 13.18 4.62 0.11
CA PRO A 501 14.12 5.64 -0.30
C PRO A 501 13.41 6.76 -1.07
N ARG A 502 13.80 8.00 -0.78
CA ARG A 502 13.31 9.21 -1.44
C ARG A 502 14.44 10.20 -1.61
N ILE A 503 14.35 11.03 -2.64
CA ILE A 503 15.28 12.14 -2.82
C ILE A 503 14.94 13.21 -1.77
N ALA A 504 15.86 13.47 -0.84
CA ALA A 504 15.72 14.53 0.14
C ALA A 504 16.22 15.87 -0.42
N ARG A 505 17.30 15.81 -1.23
CA ARG A 505 17.93 16.99 -1.82
C ARG A 505 18.73 16.59 -3.07
N ILE A 506 18.73 17.45 -4.08
CA ILE A 506 19.64 17.35 -5.22
C ILE A 506 20.91 18.13 -4.88
N ARG A 507 22.05 17.47 -4.91
CA ARG A 507 23.33 18.01 -4.48
C ARG A 507 24.15 18.47 -5.71
N TRP A 508 23.72 19.55 -6.34
CA TRP A 508 24.46 20.18 -7.44
C TRP A 508 25.84 20.71 -7.02
N ASP A 509 26.00 20.94 -5.73
CA ASP A 509 27.20 21.46 -5.07
C ASP A 509 28.25 20.39 -4.77
N LYS A 510 27.88 19.08 -4.82
CA LYS A 510 28.75 17.99 -4.35
C LYS A 510 29.35 17.20 -5.51
N PRO A 511 30.69 17.06 -5.58
CA PRO A 511 31.35 16.19 -6.56
C PRO A 511 30.97 14.72 -6.38
N ALA A 512 30.84 13.96 -7.47
CA ALA A 512 30.52 12.54 -7.44
C ALA A 512 31.52 11.70 -6.64
N ALA A 513 32.80 12.08 -6.63
CA ALA A 513 33.85 11.43 -5.85
C ALA A 513 33.62 11.50 -4.32
N GLU A 514 32.89 12.51 -3.86
CA GLU A 514 32.58 12.74 -2.44
C GLU A 514 31.27 12.10 -2.00
N ALA A 515 30.57 11.39 -2.91
CA ALA A 515 29.41 10.58 -2.52
C ALA A 515 29.83 9.46 -1.55
N ASP A 516 28.86 8.99 -0.77
CA ASP A 516 29.11 7.98 0.26
C ASP A 516 29.62 6.65 -0.30
N VAL A 517 30.23 5.87 0.58
CA VAL A 517 30.74 4.54 0.29
C VAL A 517 29.84 3.45 0.88
N ILE A 518 29.95 2.22 0.38
CA ILE A 518 29.11 1.11 0.80
C ILE A 518 29.25 0.82 2.31
N GLU A 519 30.42 1.03 2.86
CA GLU A 519 30.72 0.84 4.29
C GLU A 519 29.92 1.79 5.19
N THR A 520 29.58 3.00 4.70
CA THR A 520 28.69 3.93 5.40
C THR A 520 27.32 3.29 5.62
N LEU A 521 26.77 2.65 4.58
CA LEU A 521 25.51 1.94 4.67
C LEU A 521 25.62 0.68 5.52
N GLU A 522 26.69 -0.10 5.40
CA GLU A 522 26.87 -1.33 6.15
C GLU A 522 26.89 -1.09 7.67
N ARG A 523 27.40 0.04 8.14
CA ARG A 523 27.36 0.46 9.54
C ARG A 523 25.96 0.74 10.07
N LEU A 524 25.00 1.04 9.19
CA LEU A 524 23.60 1.28 9.53
C LEU A 524 22.76 -0.02 9.59
N LEU A 525 23.33 -1.16 9.19
CA LEU A 525 22.64 -2.43 9.30
C LEU A 525 22.45 -2.80 10.78
N PRO A 526 21.28 -3.34 11.14
CA PRO A 526 21.07 -3.92 12.46
C PRO A 526 22.17 -4.95 12.75
N ALA A 527 22.69 -4.95 13.97
CA ALA A 527 23.65 -5.96 14.43
C ALA A 527 23.08 -7.36 14.12
N ARG A 528 23.90 -8.25 13.56
CA ARG A 528 23.52 -9.66 13.43
C ARG A 528 23.32 -10.22 14.84
N VAL A 529 22.09 -10.50 15.23
CA VAL A 529 21.84 -11.45 16.30
C VAL A 529 22.35 -12.79 15.77
N GLY A 530 23.37 -13.34 16.45
CA GLY A 530 24.22 -14.40 15.97
C GLY A 530 23.47 -15.58 15.35
N ALA A 531 23.94 -16.02 14.19
CA ALA A 531 23.77 -17.38 13.74
C ALA A 531 24.74 -18.25 14.56
N GLY A 532 24.21 -18.81 15.64
CA GLY A 532 24.78 -19.95 16.35
C GLY A 532 24.05 -21.20 15.91
#